data_cccb83aaf4a1dabc41413aaa32c22a57
#
_entry.id   cccb83aaf4a1dabc41413aaa32c22a57
#
_cell.length_a   1.000
_cell.length_b   1.000
_cell.length_c   1.000
_cell.angle_alpha   90.00
_cell.angle_beta   90.00
_cell.angle_gamma   90.00
#
_symmetry.space_group_name_H-M   'P 1'
#
loop_
_entity.id
_entity.type
_entity.pdbx_description
1 polymer ?
#
loop_
_entity_poly.entity_id
_entity_poly.type
_entity_poly.pdbx_seq_one_letter_code
_entity_poly.pdbx_strand_id
1 'polypeptide(L)'
;MDLTKNNGLNLKSEASEFFLFECEKDLHKILEHAEAIEKKIQVIGSGTNTIFPRHFSNIVIKSTNNNFKFSEEGDIAKLEVGAAVVWDDLIDFCCSKNLHGLEN
;
A
#
# COMPACT_ATOMS: atom_id res chain seq x y z
N MET A 1 2.90 -16.43 8.58
CA MET A 1 3.42 -15.62 7.47
C MET A 1 4.57 -14.75 7.92
N ASP A 2 5.68 -14.80 7.22
CA ASP A 2 6.89 -14.06 7.58
C ASP A 2 6.86 -12.65 6.97
N LEU A 3 6.94 -11.63 7.81
CA LEU A 3 6.93 -10.22 7.40
C LEU A 3 8.33 -9.59 7.37
N THR A 4 9.38 -10.38 7.54
CA THR A 4 10.75 -9.85 7.64
C THR A 4 11.13 -8.99 6.44
N LYS A 5 10.77 -9.40 5.24
CA LYS A 5 11.06 -8.67 4.00
C LYS A 5 10.09 -7.54 3.71
N ASN A 6 9.00 -7.42 4.49
CA ASN A 6 7.95 -6.42 4.26
C ASN A 6 7.99 -5.28 5.29
N ASN A 7 9.08 -5.16 6.04
CA ASN A 7 9.32 -4.00 6.88
C ASN A 7 10.69 -3.40 6.56
N GLY A 8 10.78 -2.08 6.68
CA GLY A 8 11.95 -1.32 6.21
C GLY A 8 13.24 -1.61 6.96
N LEU A 9 13.15 -2.19 8.15
CA LEU A 9 14.31 -2.53 8.98
C LEU A 9 14.67 -4.00 8.87
N ASN A 10 13.96 -4.77 8.06
CA ASN A 10 14.14 -6.21 7.93
C ASN A 10 14.15 -6.96 9.27
N LEU A 11 13.38 -6.46 10.22
CA LEU A 11 13.23 -7.11 11.52
C LEU A 11 12.40 -8.36 11.39
N LYS A 12 12.80 -9.42 12.08
CA LYS A 12 12.07 -10.68 12.03
C LYS A 12 10.65 -10.49 12.57
N SER A 13 9.65 -10.79 11.75
CA SER A 13 8.24 -10.63 12.10
C SER A 13 7.38 -11.66 11.35
N GLU A 14 6.27 -12.05 11.97
CA GLU A 14 5.32 -12.99 11.40
C GLU A 14 3.90 -12.49 11.60
N ALA A 15 3.05 -12.70 10.60
CA ALA A 15 1.62 -12.45 10.71
C ALA A 15 0.87 -13.77 10.59
N SER A 16 -0.38 -13.83 11.09
CA SER A 16 -1.20 -15.03 10.94
C SER A 16 -1.52 -15.28 9.47
N GLU A 17 -1.79 -14.22 8.70
CA GLU A 17 -2.04 -14.31 7.26
C GLU A 17 -1.55 -13.03 6.57
N PHE A 18 -1.17 -13.17 5.31
CA PHE A 18 -0.74 -12.06 4.47
C PHE A 18 -1.41 -12.18 3.10
N PHE A 19 -2.09 -11.12 2.66
CA PHE A 19 -2.76 -11.12 1.37
C PHE A 19 -2.36 -9.92 0.52
N LEU A 20 -2.31 -10.14 -0.78
CA LEU A 20 -2.18 -9.09 -1.78
C LEU A 20 -3.55 -8.84 -2.39
N PHE A 21 -3.86 -7.59 -2.71
CA PHE A 21 -5.09 -7.24 -3.40
C PHE A 21 -4.82 -6.20 -4.48
N GLU A 22 -5.57 -6.28 -5.59
CA GLU A 22 -5.42 -5.36 -6.71
C GLU A 22 -6.65 -4.46 -6.86
N CYS A 23 -7.85 -4.97 -6.61
CA CYS A 23 -9.09 -4.26 -6.83
C CYS A 23 -10.04 -4.40 -5.62
N GLU A 24 -11.14 -3.64 -5.66
CA GLU A 24 -12.14 -3.68 -4.58
C GLU A 24 -12.71 -5.08 -4.37
N LYS A 25 -12.89 -5.84 -5.44
CA LYS A 25 -13.42 -7.20 -5.37
C LYS A 25 -12.57 -8.10 -4.48
N ASP A 26 -11.24 -8.02 -4.67
CA ASP A 26 -10.28 -8.76 -3.85
C ASP A 26 -10.35 -8.30 -2.40
N LEU A 27 -10.44 -6.99 -2.20
CA LEU A 27 -10.50 -6.41 -0.87
C LEU A 27 -11.75 -6.85 -0.11
N HIS A 28 -12.92 -6.87 -0.78
CA HIS A 28 -14.15 -7.34 -0.17
C HIS A 28 -14.04 -8.79 0.31
N LYS A 29 -13.44 -9.66 -0.49
CA LYS A 29 -13.22 -11.06 -0.10
C LYS A 29 -12.36 -11.18 1.14
N ILE A 30 -11.30 -10.36 1.23
CA ILE A 30 -10.41 -10.34 2.38
C ILE A 30 -11.15 -9.83 3.63
N LEU A 31 -11.96 -8.78 3.48
CA LEU A 31 -12.74 -8.23 4.59
C LEU A 31 -13.75 -9.24 5.13
N GLU A 32 -14.44 -9.95 4.25
CA GLU A 32 -15.39 -11.00 4.65
C GLU A 32 -14.67 -12.13 5.41
N HIS A 33 -13.49 -12.54 4.91
CA HIS A 33 -12.69 -13.56 5.57
C HIS A 33 -12.23 -13.10 6.97
N ALA A 34 -11.74 -11.86 7.08
CA ALA A 34 -11.29 -11.31 8.34
C ALA A 34 -12.41 -11.26 9.38
N GLU A 35 -13.60 -10.86 8.95
CA GLU A 35 -14.76 -10.82 9.83
C GLU A 35 -15.14 -12.23 10.30
N ALA A 36 -15.11 -13.22 9.39
CA ALA A 36 -15.44 -14.60 9.71
C ALA A 36 -14.52 -15.21 10.76
N ILE A 37 -13.23 -14.86 10.75
CA ILE A 37 -12.26 -15.38 11.72
C ILE A 37 -11.97 -14.40 12.87
N GLU A 38 -12.72 -13.29 12.93
CA GLU A 38 -12.60 -12.28 13.99
C GLU A 38 -11.18 -11.72 14.15
N LYS A 39 -10.52 -11.45 13.01
CA LYS A 39 -9.17 -10.84 12.99
C LYS A 39 -9.24 -9.43 12.44
N LYS A 40 -8.36 -8.57 12.94
CA LYS A 40 -8.19 -7.21 12.42
C LYS A 40 -7.27 -7.23 11.22
N ILE A 41 -7.39 -6.19 10.40
CA ILE A 41 -6.58 -6.03 9.20
C ILE A 41 -5.63 -4.84 9.40
N GLN A 42 -4.36 -5.05 9.03
CA GLN A 42 -3.35 -4.01 8.95
C GLN A 42 -2.95 -3.85 7.48
N VAL A 43 -3.14 -2.64 6.96
CA VAL A 43 -2.73 -2.31 5.58
C VAL A 43 -1.30 -1.80 5.61
N ILE A 44 -0.47 -2.30 4.71
CA ILE A 44 0.89 -1.80 4.54
C ILE A 44 1.14 -1.35 3.10
N GLY A 45 2.09 -0.43 2.92
CA GLY A 45 2.64 -0.08 1.62
C GLY A 45 3.89 -0.92 1.34
N SER A 46 5.03 -0.26 1.08
CA SER A 46 6.32 -0.97 0.91
C SER A 46 6.86 -1.53 2.22
N GLY A 47 6.32 -1.10 3.35
CA GLY A 47 6.81 -1.49 4.66
C GLY A 47 8.00 -0.68 5.17
N THR A 48 8.40 0.36 4.44
CA THR A 48 9.61 1.15 4.74
C THR A 48 9.58 1.76 6.14
N ASN A 49 8.41 2.25 6.58
CA ASN A 49 8.25 2.90 7.89
C ASN A 49 7.40 2.07 8.84
N THR A 50 7.27 0.76 8.57
CA THR A 50 6.43 -0.12 9.35
C THR A 50 7.28 -1.12 10.12
N ILE A 51 7.04 -1.21 11.44
CA ILE A 51 7.69 -2.19 12.32
C ILE A 51 6.59 -3.04 12.92
N PHE A 52 6.71 -4.36 12.78
CA PHE A 52 5.77 -5.31 13.34
C PHE A 52 6.32 -5.95 14.59
N PRO A 53 5.47 -6.31 15.56
CA PRO A 53 5.91 -7.20 16.64
C PRO A 53 6.35 -8.54 16.07
N ARG A 54 7.17 -9.27 16.81
CA ARG A 54 7.72 -10.56 16.34
C ARG A 54 6.63 -11.52 15.90
N HIS A 55 5.52 -11.55 16.64
CA HIS A 55 4.34 -12.34 16.29
C HIS A 55 3.14 -11.41 16.18
N PHE A 56 2.72 -11.15 14.94
CA PHE A 56 1.58 -10.32 14.67
C PHE A 56 0.38 -11.23 14.38
N SER A 57 -0.59 -11.26 15.30
CA SER A 57 -1.71 -12.20 15.25
C SER A 57 -2.82 -11.80 14.27
N ASN A 58 -2.73 -10.62 13.68
CA ASN A 58 -3.75 -10.12 12.75
C ASN A 58 -3.35 -10.35 11.30
N ILE A 59 -4.27 -10.02 10.39
CA ILE A 59 -4.07 -10.14 8.94
C ILE A 59 -3.35 -8.90 8.45
N VAL A 60 -2.35 -9.09 7.58
CA VAL A 60 -1.65 -8.00 6.89
C VAL A 60 -2.04 -8.05 5.42
N ILE A 61 -2.39 -6.91 4.84
CA ILE A 61 -2.71 -6.80 3.43
C ILE A 61 -1.89 -5.71 2.75
N LYS A 62 -1.63 -5.91 1.47
CA LYS A 62 -0.84 -4.98 0.66
C LYS A 62 -1.46 -4.86 -0.73
N SER A 63 -1.62 -3.63 -1.23
CA SER A 63 -2.12 -3.40 -2.57
C SER A 63 -1.05 -3.68 -3.62
N THR A 64 -1.46 -4.29 -4.72
CA THR A 64 -0.64 -4.43 -5.93
C THR A 64 -1.08 -3.49 -7.04
N ASN A 65 -2.04 -2.60 -6.78
CA ASN A 65 -2.56 -1.68 -7.78
C ASN A 65 -1.57 -0.55 -8.03
N ASN A 66 -0.92 -0.58 -9.19
CA ASN A 66 0.02 0.45 -9.63
C ASN A 66 -0.52 1.26 -10.80
N ASN A 67 -1.82 1.30 -11.00
CA ASN A 67 -2.47 2.10 -12.05
C ASN A 67 -2.21 3.58 -11.82
N PHE A 68 -2.10 4.31 -12.92
CA PHE A 68 -1.77 5.73 -12.88
C PHE A 68 -2.53 6.46 -13.98
N LYS A 69 -3.25 7.54 -13.61
CA LYS A 69 -3.96 8.38 -14.56
C LYS A 69 -3.63 9.85 -14.27
N PHE A 70 -3.43 10.60 -15.33
CA PHE A 70 -3.09 12.01 -15.27
C PHE A 70 -3.99 12.81 -16.21
N SER A 71 -4.50 13.95 -15.71
CA SER A 71 -5.24 14.90 -16.53
C SER A 71 -4.98 16.32 -16.06
N GLU A 72 -5.04 17.27 -16.97
CA GLU A 72 -4.92 18.69 -16.65
C GLU A 72 -6.24 19.41 -16.92
N GLU A 73 -6.65 20.26 -15.96
CA GLU A 73 -7.83 21.09 -16.08
C GLU A 73 -7.45 22.52 -15.66
N GLY A 74 -7.18 23.40 -16.65
CA GLY A 74 -6.70 24.76 -16.38
C GLY A 74 -5.36 24.74 -15.66
N ASP A 75 -5.30 25.36 -14.49
CA ASP A 75 -4.08 25.45 -13.67
C ASP A 75 -3.95 24.28 -12.70
N ILE A 76 -4.85 23.32 -12.76
CA ILE A 76 -4.88 22.18 -11.82
C ILE A 76 -4.58 20.89 -12.59
N ALA A 77 -3.70 20.07 -12.04
CA ALA A 77 -3.46 18.72 -12.50
C ALA A 77 -4.13 17.73 -11.56
N LYS A 78 -4.81 16.75 -12.13
CA LYS A 78 -5.46 15.68 -11.37
C LYS A 78 -4.72 14.37 -11.61
N LEU A 79 -4.32 13.73 -10.52
CA LEU A 79 -3.64 12.45 -10.54
C LEU A 79 -4.50 11.41 -9.84
N GLU A 80 -4.74 10.29 -10.50
CA GLU A 80 -5.40 9.13 -9.90
C GLU A 80 -4.36 8.01 -9.82
N VAL A 81 -3.98 7.63 -8.62
CA VAL A 81 -2.80 6.81 -8.37
C VAL A 81 -3.17 5.59 -7.54
N GLY A 82 -2.83 4.41 -8.04
CA GLY A 82 -3.02 3.17 -7.29
C GLY A 82 -2.12 3.14 -6.05
N ALA A 83 -2.58 2.45 -5.00
CA ALA A 83 -1.90 2.43 -3.72
C ALA A 83 -0.52 1.77 -3.73
N ALA A 84 -0.21 1.00 -4.77
CA ALA A 84 1.10 0.34 -4.91
C ALA A 84 2.13 1.19 -5.65
N VAL A 85 1.76 2.37 -6.16
CA VAL A 85 2.70 3.26 -6.84
C VAL A 85 3.73 3.79 -5.84
N VAL A 86 5.00 3.70 -6.20
CA VAL A 86 6.09 4.17 -5.36
C VAL A 86 6.09 5.70 -5.33
N TRP A 87 6.14 6.29 -4.12
CA TRP A 87 6.06 7.74 -3.94
C TRP A 87 7.14 8.50 -4.72
N ASP A 88 8.37 8.00 -4.71
CA ASP A 88 9.46 8.64 -5.44
C ASP A 88 9.20 8.67 -6.95
N ASP A 89 8.62 7.62 -7.52
CA ASP A 89 8.25 7.59 -8.94
C ASP A 89 7.18 8.63 -9.24
N LEU A 90 6.23 8.82 -8.34
CA LEU A 90 5.20 9.84 -8.47
C LEU A 90 5.80 11.25 -8.45
N ILE A 91 6.73 11.51 -7.54
CA ILE A 91 7.44 12.79 -7.47
C ILE A 91 8.22 13.06 -8.75
N ASP A 92 8.95 12.05 -9.25
CA ASP A 92 9.71 12.17 -10.51
C ASP A 92 8.79 12.50 -11.68
N PHE A 93 7.63 11.88 -11.76
CA PHE A 93 6.63 12.18 -12.78
C PHE A 93 6.18 13.64 -12.68
N CYS A 94 5.83 14.10 -11.48
CA CYS A 94 5.38 15.48 -11.27
C CYS A 94 6.47 16.49 -11.65
N CYS A 95 7.72 16.22 -11.30
CA CYS A 95 8.84 17.07 -11.68
C CYS A 95 9.01 17.12 -13.20
N SER A 96 8.87 16.00 -13.89
CA SER A 96 8.99 15.93 -15.34
C SER A 96 7.89 16.73 -16.06
N LYS A 97 6.75 16.94 -15.41
CA LYS A 97 5.61 17.71 -15.93
C LYS A 97 5.52 19.12 -15.35
N ASN A 98 6.52 19.54 -14.61
CA ASN A 98 6.54 20.85 -13.96
C ASN A 98 5.37 21.07 -12.98
N LEU A 99 4.93 20.01 -12.33
CA LEU A 99 3.86 20.04 -11.33
C LEU A 99 4.47 20.15 -9.93
N HIS A 100 3.87 20.99 -9.09
CA HIS A 100 4.36 21.25 -7.73
C HIS A 100 3.28 20.95 -6.70
N GLY A 101 3.69 20.64 -5.48
CA GLY A 101 2.80 20.45 -4.33
C GLY A 101 2.96 19.14 -3.60
N LEU A 102 3.63 18.15 -4.17
CA LEU A 102 3.85 16.85 -3.53
C LEU A 102 5.26 16.66 -2.97
N GLU A 103 6.21 17.44 -3.46
CA GLU A 103 7.58 17.37 -2.98
C GLU A 103 7.72 17.96 -1.57
N ASN A 104 8.57 17.35 -0.78
CA ASN A 104 8.91 17.82 0.56
C ASN A 104 10.35 18.25 0.62
#